data_04c4f4449df72c45557a157b9e3a0c92
#
_entry.id   04c4f4449df72c45557a157b9e3a0c92
#
_cell.length_a   1.000
_cell.length_b   1.000
_cell.length_c   1.000
_cell.angle_alpha   90.00
_cell.angle_beta   90.00
_cell.angle_gamma   90.00
#
_symmetry.space_group_name_H-M   'P 1'
#
loop_
_entity.id
_entity.type
_entity.pdbx_description
1 polymer ?
#
loop_
_entity_poly.entity_id
_entity_poly.type
_entity_poly.pdbx_seq_one_letter_code
_entity_poly.pdbx_strand_id
1 'polypeptide(L)'
;YVLSKYMPQQDAIQKIGEDKGNKQTVWIIVGFALGYVVKELINTISDKLSIIVIEPDEKLLNLQMEYEENSELREKENIHFFSGEMDKNFVKSLAKCIPESEINNIKIVCMEAYAEFFFDYVSQLKTKIDEILSDMIMEMNTVKAHHNLYSQNVIRNRYDIEKSYRLDCLKGCYKDIPALVVSAGPSLQKNIEYIKEFKGVIFVGNRTIAPVVNQGKKPDFVVVADPKDVILDTTQGKLESDIPLIANDNASNRLIKEHKGKKYFVQTGSCSQELLGINGIARISMGGSVATVCVSVAEYMGCNPIIFIGQDCAYTGMKIYSDDCSNELINDKASNDVVQEGKQWIDEYYGGKVLSSKDLISFLRWIENFIVDHPNTTFVNATEGGALMKGAVNK
;
A
#
# COMPACT_ATOMS: atom_id res chain seq x y z
N TYR A 1 16.84 27.22 -24.23
CA TYR A 1 16.28 27.95 -23.07
C TYR A 1 15.06 27.22 -22.56
N VAL A 2 14.92 27.11 -21.23
CA VAL A 2 13.75 26.46 -20.60
C VAL A 2 12.52 27.38 -20.66
N LEU A 3 12.72 28.68 -20.50
CA LEU A 3 11.77 29.77 -20.72
C LEU A 3 12.41 30.82 -21.64
N SER A 4 11.60 31.72 -22.15
CA SER A 4 12.09 32.82 -22.97
C SER A 4 13.20 33.60 -22.27
N LYS A 5 14.27 33.87 -22.99
CA LYS A 5 15.35 34.75 -22.51
C LYS A 5 14.89 36.18 -22.26
N TYR A 6 13.83 36.61 -22.98
CA TYR A 6 13.42 38.01 -22.98
C TYR A 6 12.14 38.25 -22.16
N MET A 7 11.27 37.23 -22.01
CA MET A 7 9.95 37.35 -21.36
C MET A 7 9.62 36.10 -20.51
N PRO A 8 10.47 35.72 -19.54
CA PRO A 8 10.27 34.48 -18.78
C PRO A 8 8.99 34.50 -17.93
N GLN A 9 8.54 35.67 -17.48
CA GLN A 9 7.29 35.81 -16.73
C GLN A 9 6.06 35.56 -17.62
N GLN A 10 6.06 36.04 -18.84
CA GLN A 10 4.94 35.78 -19.77
C GLN A 10 4.85 34.33 -20.15
N ASP A 11 5.98 33.66 -20.35
CA ASP A 11 6.01 32.22 -20.56
C ASP A 11 5.50 31.46 -19.35
N ALA A 12 5.85 31.88 -18.13
CA ALA A 12 5.33 31.29 -16.91
C ALA A 12 3.80 31.41 -16.81
N ILE A 13 3.25 32.58 -17.13
CA ILE A 13 1.80 32.82 -17.18
C ILE A 13 1.12 31.92 -18.21
N GLN A 14 1.73 31.77 -19.39
CA GLN A 14 1.21 30.88 -20.44
C GLN A 14 1.23 29.41 -20.03
N LYS A 15 2.27 28.97 -19.31
CA LYS A 15 2.38 27.59 -18.81
C LYS A 15 1.35 27.25 -17.74
N ILE A 16 1.01 28.22 -16.88
CA ILE A 16 -0.06 28.04 -15.89
C ILE A 16 -1.43 27.95 -16.62
N GLY A 17 -1.59 28.62 -17.74
CA GLY A 17 -2.81 28.63 -18.53
C GLY A 17 -3.94 29.48 -17.92
N GLU A 18 -5.11 29.42 -18.55
CA GLU A 18 -6.31 30.15 -18.09
C GLU A 18 -6.92 29.53 -16.84
N ASP A 19 -6.92 28.20 -16.75
CA ASP A 19 -7.42 27.49 -15.57
C ASP A 19 -6.33 27.41 -14.49
N LYS A 20 -6.25 28.46 -13.69
CA LYS A 20 -5.29 28.60 -12.58
C LYS A 20 -5.60 27.73 -11.37
N GLY A 21 -6.70 26.95 -11.40
CA GLY A 21 -7.17 26.22 -10.24
C GLY A 21 -7.68 27.14 -9.13
N ASN A 22 -7.65 26.65 -7.91
CA ASN A 22 -8.05 27.39 -6.71
C ASN A 22 -7.00 27.20 -5.59
N LYS A 23 -7.27 27.74 -4.39
CA LYS A 23 -6.37 27.65 -3.23
C LYS A 23 -6.12 26.22 -2.72
N GLN A 24 -6.94 25.27 -3.15
CA GLN A 24 -6.84 23.85 -2.79
C GLN A 24 -6.19 23.01 -3.91
N THR A 25 -5.66 23.64 -4.96
CA THR A 25 -4.98 22.94 -6.03
C THR A 25 -3.54 22.63 -5.64
N VAL A 26 -3.14 21.36 -5.77
CA VAL A 26 -1.74 20.95 -5.68
C VAL A 26 -1.09 21.12 -7.04
N TRP A 27 -0.02 21.87 -7.11
CA TRP A 27 0.75 22.05 -8.33
C TRP A 27 2.02 21.23 -8.31
N ILE A 28 2.19 20.37 -9.30
CA ILE A 28 3.43 19.61 -9.52
C ILE A 28 4.13 20.23 -10.73
N ILE A 29 5.30 20.79 -10.50
CA ILE A 29 6.09 21.50 -11.51
C ILE A 29 7.33 20.68 -11.83
N VAL A 30 7.43 20.22 -13.08
CA VAL A 30 8.60 19.48 -13.56
C VAL A 30 9.53 20.44 -14.29
N GLY A 31 10.70 20.69 -13.68
CA GLY A 31 11.65 21.71 -14.06
C GLY A 31 11.42 23.03 -13.33
N PHE A 32 12.38 23.40 -12.47
CA PHE A 32 12.27 24.59 -11.63
C PHE A 32 12.36 25.92 -12.43
N ALA A 33 13.18 25.95 -13.48
CA ALA A 33 13.28 27.08 -14.42
C ALA A 33 13.42 28.46 -13.74
N LEU A 34 14.35 28.58 -12.77
CA LEU A 34 14.60 29.78 -11.96
C LEU A 34 13.39 30.26 -11.13
N GLY A 35 12.39 29.40 -10.93
CA GLY A 35 11.25 29.67 -10.05
C GLY A 35 10.19 30.61 -10.61
N TYR A 36 10.25 31.01 -11.88
CA TYR A 36 9.25 31.92 -12.46
C TYR A 36 7.82 31.40 -12.36
N VAL A 37 7.60 30.11 -12.63
CA VAL A 37 6.27 29.48 -12.52
C VAL A 37 5.80 29.45 -11.07
N VAL A 38 6.68 29.10 -10.14
CA VAL A 38 6.38 29.07 -8.70
C VAL A 38 6.00 30.47 -8.21
N LYS A 39 6.81 31.48 -8.53
CA LYS A 39 6.55 32.87 -8.15
C LYS A 39 5.24 33.36 -8.72
N GLU A 40 4.95 33.06 -9.99
CA GLU A 40 3.69 33.47 -10.64
C GLU A 40 2.47 32.83 -9.95
N LEU A 41 2.53 31.54 -9.60
CA LEU A 41 1.45 30.86 -8.88
C LEU A 41 1.19 31.50 -7.50
N ILE A 42 2.25 31.79 -6.75
CA ILE A 42 2.16 32.44 -5.44
C ILE A 42 1.51 33.82 -5.57
N ASN A 43 1.95 34.61 -6.55
CA ASN A 43 1.49 35.97 -6.75
C ASN A 43 0.04 36.05 -7.24
N THR A 44 -0.37 35.09 -8.08
CA THR A 44 -1.70 35.19 -8.76
C THR A 44 -2.80 34.43 -8.08
N ILE A 45 -2.48 33.38 -7.30
CA ILE A 45 -3.49 32.52 -6.67
C ILE A 45 -3.42 32.60 -5.14
N SER A 46 -2.33 32.17 -4.54
CA SER A 46 -2.13 32.20 -3.09
C SER A 46 -0.69 31.83 -2.71
N ASP A 47 -0.16 32.44 -1.66
CA ASP A 47 1.08 32.08 -1.00
C ASP A 47 1.01 30.77 -0.20
N LYS A 48 -0.22 30.23 -0.01
CA LYS A 48 -0.50 28.98 0.73
C LYS A 48 -0.78 27.77 -0.19
N LEU A 49 -0.50 27.91 -1.50
CA LEU A 49 -0.63 26.77 -2.42
C LEU A 49 0.35 25.66 -2.06
N SER A 50 -0.11 24.42 -2.12
CA SER A 50 0.78 23.27 -2.10
C SER A 50 1.49 23.15 -3.45
N ILE A 51 2.80 23.38 -3.47
CA ILE A 51 3.62 23.33 -4.68
C ILE A 51 4.72 22.28 -4.51
N ILE A 52 4.78 21.38 -5.46
CA ILE A 52 5.81 20.33 -5.52
C ILE A 52 6.65 20.59 -6.75
N VAL A 53 7.92 20.90 -6.55
CA VAL A 53 8.88 21.15 -7.62
C VAL A 53 9.76 19.92 -7.78
N ILE A 54 9.86 19.39 -8.99
CA ILE A 54 10.68 18.24 -9.33
C ILE A 54 11.70 18.66 -10.39
N GLU A 55 12.96 18.70 -9.98
CA GLU A 55 14.08 19.02 -10.86
C GLU A 55 14.94 17.76 -11.07
N PRO A 56 14.97 17.19 -12.29
CA PRO A 56 15.73 15.97 -12.58
C PRO A 56 17.21 16.08 -12.25
N ASP A 57 17.81 17.23 -12.45
CA ASP A 57 19.23 17.48 -12.20
C ASP A 57 19.44 18.22 -10.87
N GLU A 58 19.95 17.49 -9.88
CA GLU A 58 20.23 18.03 -8.54
C GLU A 58 21.24 19.19 -8.56
N LYS A 59 22.24 19.15 -9.45
CA LYS A 59 23.23 20.21 -9.56
C LYS A 59 22.59 21.47 -10.12
N LEU A 60 21.66 21.29 -11.07
CA LEU A 60 20.92 22.40 -11.65
C LEU A 60 20.00 23.03 -10.60
N LEU A 61 19.29 22.22 -9.80
CA LEU A 61 18.47 22.73 -8.70
C LEU A 61 19.30 23.55 -7.71
N ASN A 62 20.43 23.00 -7.27
CA ASN A 62 21.31 23.69 -6.32
C ASN A 62 21.81 25.04 -6.89
N LEU A 63 22.26 25.05 -8.13
CA LEU A 63 22.68 26.28 -8.81
C LEU A 63 21.54 27.32 -8.90
N GLN A 64 20.32 26.89 -9.22
CA GLN A 64 19.17 27.77 -9.31
C GLN A 64 18.75 28.34 -7.95
N MET A 65 19.01 27.60 -6.86
CA MET A 65 18.71 28.00 -5.48
C MET A 65 19.77 28.95 -4.89
N GLU A 66 20.93 29.13 -5.54
CA GLU A 66 21.94 30.14 -5.16
C GLU A 66 21.49 31.57 -5.47
N TYR A 67 20.49 31.73 -6.37
CA TYR A 67 19.91 33.05 -6.61
C TYR A 67 19.12 33.51 -5.39
N GLU A 68 19.46 34.71 -4.90
CA GLU A 68 18.88 35.31 -3.69
C GLU A 68 17.33 35.32 -3.73
N GLU A 69 16.77 35.65 -4.91
CA GLU A 69 15.31 35.63 -5.13
C GLU A 69 14.64 34.26 -4.99
N ASN A 70 15.39 33.17 -5.02
CA ASN A 70 14.87 31.81 -4.90
C ASN A 70 15.08 31.20 -3.52
N SER A 71 16.01 31.75 -2.72
CA SER A 71 16.31 31.27 -1.37
C SER A 71 15.07 31.30 -0.46
N GLU A 72 14.25 32.34 -0.56
CA GLU A 72 13.02 32.50 0.19
C GLU A 72 11.97 31.41 -0.13
N LEU A 73 11.99 30.83 -1.33
CA LEU A 73 11.07 29.75 -1.71
C LEU A 73 11.36 28.46 -0.97
N ARG A 74 12.62 28.22 -0.60
CA ARG A 74 13.04 27.03 0.14
C ARG A 74 12.54 27.02 1.60
N GLU A 75 12.32 28.20 2.16
CA GLU A 75 11.87 28.36 3.55
C GLU A 75 10.36 28.21 3.72
N LYS A 76 9.60 28.16 2.61
CA LYS A 76 8.16 28.02 2.64
C LYS A 76 7.75 26.56 2.88
N GLU A 77 7.03 26.30 3.96
CA GLU A 77 6.58 24.96 4.36
C GLU A 77 5.65 24.26 3.34
N ASN A 78 4.99 25.04 2.49
CA ASN A 78 4.05 24.56 1.48
C ASN A 78 4.71 24.35 0.09
N ILE A 79 6.02 24.52 -0.03
CA ILE A 79 6.78 24.27 -1.25
C ILE A 79 7.79 23.17 -0.99
N HIS A 80 7.66 22.08 -1.73
CA HIS A 80 8.51 20.90 -1.59
C HIS A 80 9.38 20.73 -2.83
N PHE A 81 10.66 20.53 -2.62
CA PHE A 81 11.64 20.36 -3.69
C PHE A 81 12.15 18.94 -3.72
N PHE A 82 12.12 18.34 -4.90
CA PHE A 82 12.63 17.01 -5.19
C PHE A 82 13.63 17.06 -6.33
N SER A 83 14.70 16.29 -6.24
CA SER A 83 15.69 16.18 -7.31
C SER A 83 16.37 14.80 -7.32
N GLY A 84 17.02 14.47 -8.44
CA GLY A 84 17.80 13.26 -8.59
C GLY A 84 16.97 12.02 -8.94
N GLU A 85 17.48 10.84 -8.55
CA GLU A 85 16.85 9.57 -8.89
C GLU A 85 15.53 9.35 -8.18
N MET A 86 14.55 8.82 -8.89
CA MET A 86 13.23 8.44 -8.36
C MET A 86 13.30 7.12 -7.62
N ASP A 87 14.10 7.07 -6.56
CA ASP A 87 14.16 5.94 -5.66
C ASP A 87 12.87 5.84 -4.81
N LYS A 88 12.82 4.86 -3.93
CA LYS A 88 11.67 4.66 -3.04
C LYS A 88 11.43 5.80 -2.06
N ASN A 89 12.50 6.40 -1.55
CA ASN A 89 12.39 7.50 -0.60
C ASN A 89 11.81 8.73 -1.29
N PHE A 90 12.21 8.97 -2.54
CA PHE A 90 11.63 10.00 -3.39
C PHE A 90 10.12 9.79 -3.55
N VAL A 91 9.69 8.59 -4.00
CA VAL A 91 8.27 8.26 -4.21
C VAL A 91 7.46 8.39 -2.92
N LYS A 92 7.97 7.86 -1.81
CA LYS A 92 7.31 7.93 -0.50
C LYS A 92 7.20 9.36 0.03
N SER A 93 8.22 10.17 -0.18
CA SER A 93 8.21 11.58 0.23
C SER A 93 7.29 12.41 -0.65
N LEU A 94 7.28 12.15 -1.97
CA LEU A 94 6.37 12.78 -2.90
C LEU A 94 4.90 12.50 -2.53
N ALA A 95 4.56 11.24 -2.24
CA ALA A 95 3.21 10.87 -1.81
C ALA A 95 2.76 11.62 -0.54
N LYS A 96 3.67 11.81 0.43
CA LYS A 96 3.37 12.55 1.68
C LYS A 96 3.11 14.04 1.48
N CYS A 97 3.63 14.62 0.40
CA CYS A 97 3.41 16.04 0.08
C CYS A 97 2.06 16.30 -0.61
N ILE A 98 1.32 15.25 -0.99
CA ILE A 98 -0.01 15.37 -1.59
C ILE A 98 -1.06 15.20 -0.51
N PRO A 99 -1.81 16.25 -0.14
CA PRO A 99 -2.88 16.14 0.85
C PRO A 99 -4.03 15.26 0.32
N GLU A 100 -4.53 14.33 1.14
CA GLU A 100 -5.65 13.46 0.75
C GLU A 100 -6.90 14.25 0.35
N SER A 101 -7.16 15.39 0.97
CA SER A 101 -8.29 16.28 0.64
C SER A 101 -8.21 16.89 -0.75
N GLU A 102 -7.03 16.96 -1.34
CA GLU A 102 -6.74 17.65 -2.59
C GLU A 102 -6.37 16.72 -3.75
N ILE A 103 -6.44 15.41 -3.52
CA ILE A 103 -6.03 14.37 -4.48
C ILE A 103 -6.74 14.47 -5.84
N ASN A 104 -7.96 14.99 -5.88
CA ASN A 104 -8.72 15.20 -7.11
C ASN A 104 -8.47 16.59 -7.75
N ASN A 105 -7.60 17.39 -7.19
CA ASN A 105 -7.35 18.76 -7.59
C ASN A 105 -5.85 19.01 -7.81
N ILE A 106 -5.24 18.16 -8.64
CA ILE A 106 -3.80 18.20 -8.95
C ILE A 106 -3.61 18.74 -10.36
N LYS A 107 -2.66 19.65 -10.51
CA LYS A 107 -2.22 20.16 -11.81
C LYS A 107 -0.73 19.92 -11.99
N ILE A 108 -0.37 19.39 -13.15
CA ILE A 108 1.02 19.07 -13.48
C ILE A 108 1.45 20.00 -14.62
N VAL A 109 2.50 20.75 -14.40
CA VAL A 109 3.16 21.58 -15.41
C VAL A 109 4.56 21.04 -15.65
N CYS A 110 4.83 20.66 -16.91
CA CYS A 110 6.15 20.26 -17.34
C CYS A 110 6.70 21.31 -18.32
N MET A 111 7.93 21.77 -18.06
CA MET A 111 8.61 22.64 -19.00
C MET A 111 8.95 21.87 -20.28
N GLU A 112 8.70 22.44 -21.46
CA GLU A 112 8.91 21.76 -22.75
C GLU A 112 10.34 21.24 -22.91
N ALA A 113 11.32 22.07 -22.56
CA ALA A 113 12.71 21.64 -22.60
C ALA A 113 12.99 20.40 -21.71
N TYR A 114 12.29 20.26 -20.58
CA TYR A 114 12.45 19.08 -19.72
C TYR A 114 11.79 17.85 -20.34
N ALA A 115 10.63 18.01 -20.98
CA ALA A 115 9.99 16.92 -21.72
C ALA A 115 10.87 16.41 -22.89
N GLU A 116 11.72 17.28 -23.46
CA GLU A 116 12.64 16.92 -24.53
C GLU A 116 13.98 16.34 -23.99
N PHE A 117 14.65 17.07 -23.09
CA PHE A 117 16.00 16.69 -22.63
C PHE A 117 16.00 15.58 -21.56
N PHE A 118 14.93 15.45 -20.79
CA PHE A 118 14.75 14.46 -19.73
C PHE A 118 13.58 13.53 -20.01
N PHE A 119 13.33 13.19 -21.27
CA PHE A 119 12.15 12.42 -21.71
C PHE A 119 11.90 11.16 -20.88
N ASP A 120 12.91 10.34 -20.69
CA ASP A 120 12.79 9.08 -19.92
C ASP A 120 12.43 9.34 -18.47
N TYR A 121 13.05 10.34 -17.85
CA TYR A 121 12.76 10.74 -16.47
C TYR A 121 11.32 11.25 -16.34
N VAL A 122 10.89 12.14 -17.22
CA VAL A 122 9.54 12.71 -17.20
C VAL A 122 8.48 11.64 -17.43
N SER A 123 8.74 10.70 -18.33
CA SER A 123 7.85 9.56 -18.61
C SER A 123 7.71 8.64 -17.38
N GLN A 124 8.83 8.29 -16.74
CA GLN A 124 8.82 7.50 -15.50
C GLN A 124 8.14 8.25 -14.36
N LEU A 125 8.40 9.55 -14.20
CA LEU A 125 7.78 10.39 -13.18
C LEU A 125 6.27 10.43 -13.33
N LYS A 126 5.76 10.60 -14.56
CA LYS A 126 4.33 10.57 -14.82
C LYS A 126 3.71 9.25 -14.38
N THR A 127 4.33 8.13 -14.74
CA THR A 127 3.88 6.80 -14.31
C THR A 127 3.85 6.69 -12.79
N LYS A 128 4.89 7.19 -12.09
CA LYS A 128 4.94 7.16 -10.62
C LYS A 128 3.88 8.03 -9.97
N ILE A 129 3.62 9.21 -10.51
CA ILE A 129 2.54 10.08 -10.01
C ILE A 129 1.18 9.38 -10.19
N ASP A 130 0.91 8.82 -11.37
CA ASP A 130 -0.34 8.10 -11.64
C ASP A 130 -0.52 6.90 -10.70
N GLU A 131 0.55 6.17 -10.38
CA GLU A 131 0.55 5.08 -9.40
C GLU A 131 0.21 5.58 -7.99
N ILE A 132 0.89 6.64 -7.51
CA ILE A 132 0.64 7.24 -6.20
C ILE A 132 -0.81 7.69 -6.08
N LEU A 133 -1.31 8.43 -7.06
CA LEU A 133 -2.68 8.94 -7.05
C LEU A 133 -3.71 7.80 -7.09
N SER A 134 -3.47 6.78 -7.89
CA SER A 134 -4.35 5.60 -7.96
C SER A 134 -4.44 4.88 -6.61
N ASP A 135 -3.30 4.67 -5.94
CA ASP A 135 -3.26 4.02 -4.63
C ASP A 135 -3.97 4.87 -3.56
N MET A 136 -3.72 6.18 -3.52
CA MET A 136 -4.37 7.11 -2.59
C MET A 136 -5.90 7.20 -2.81
N ILE A 137 -6.36 7.27 -4.07
CA ILE A 137 -7.79 7.29 -4.41
C ILE A 137 -8.47 5.99 -3.97
N MET A 138 -7.81 4.86 -4.19
CA MET A 138 -8.34 3.55 -3.80
C MET A 138 -8.48 3.45 -2.28
N GLU A 139 -7.47 3.88 -1.52
CA GLU A 139 -7.52 3.92 -0.06
C GLU A 139 -8.64 4.85 0.43
N MET A 140 -8.70 6.07 -0.09
CA MET A 140 -9.75 7.03 0.25
C MET A 140 -11.16 6.50 -0.04
N ASN A 141 -11.37 5.86 -1.19
CA ASN A 141 -12.68 5.28 -1.55
C ASN A 141 -13.03 4.12 -0.62
N THR A 142 -12.07 3.29 -0.24
CA THR A 142 -12.27 2.19 0.72
C THR A 142 -12.66 2.73 2.09
N VAL A 143 -11.96 3.74 2.58
CA VAL A 143 -12.27 4.39 3.85
C VAL A 143 -13.66 5.04 3.80
N LYS A 144 -13.98 5.80 2.75
CA LYS A 144 -15.31 6.43 2.59
C LYS A 144 -16.43 5.41 2.54
N ALA A 145 -16.25 4.31 1.77
CA ALA A 145 -17.27 3.26 1.64
C ALA A 145 -17.55 2.53 2.96
N HIS A 146 -16.57 2.44 3.85
CA HIS A 146 -16.66 1.66 5.08
C HIS A 146 -16.56 2.49 6.37
N HIS A 147 -16.42 3.82 6.30
CA HIS A 147 -16.19 4.68 7.45
C HIS A 147 -17.18 4.43 8.61
N ASN A 148 -18.46 4.39 8.31
CA ASN A 148 -19.50 4.13 9.33
C ASN A 148 -19.35 2.73 9.95
N LEU A 149 -19.03 1.72 9.15
CA LEU A 149 -18.86 0.35 9.62
C LEU A 149 -17.59 0.22 10.47
N TYR A 150 -16.49 0.85 10.05
CA TYR A 150 -15.25 0.90 10.83
C TYR A 150 -15.50 1.52 12.21
N SER A 151 -16.08 2.71 12.26
CA SER A 151 -16.38 3.40 13.51
C SER A 151 -17.32 2.60 14.43
N GLN A 152 -18.38 2.01 13.85
CA GLN A 152 -19.29 1.15 14.60
C GLN A 152 -18.60 -0.09 15.16
N ASN A 153 -17.75 -0.75 14.38
CA ASN A 153 -17.03 -1.93 14.84
C ASN A 153 -16.03 -1.58 15.95
N VAL A 154 -15.26 -0.50 15.81
CA VAL A 154 -14.37 -0.03 16.89
C VAL A 154 -15.12 0.17 18.19
N ILE A 155 -16.28 0.86 18.14
CA ILE A 155 -17.12 1.09 19.33
C ILE A 155 -17.64 -0.24 19.91
N ARG A 156 -18.11 -1.15 19.05
CA ARG A 156 -18.63 -2.46 19.47
C ARG A 156 -17.54 -3.40 20.00
N ASN A 157 -16.32 -3.27 19.49
CA ASN A 157 -15.16 -4.05 19.88
C ASN A 157 -14.49 -3.52 21.16
N ARG A 158 -14.88 -2.34 21.67
CA ARG A 158 -14.22 -1.65 22.79
C ARG A 158 -13.90 -2.58 23.94
N TYR A 159 -14.88 -3.36 24.41
CA TYR A 159 -14.68 -4.27 25.54
C TYR A 159 -13.61 -5.34 25.24
N ASP A 160 -13.65 -5.94 24.06
CA ASP A 160 -12.66 -6.95 23.65
C ASP A 160 -11.28 -6.32 23.49
N ILE A 161 -11.19 -5.10 22.93
CA ILE A 161 -9.93 -4.34 22.80
C ILE A 161 -9.30 -4.06 24.17
N GLU A 162 -10.10 -3.57 25.13
CA GLU A 162 -9.63 -3.25 26.50
C GLU A 162 -9.15 -4.50 27.26
N LYS A 163 -9.76 -5.65 27.00
CA LYS A 163 -9.43 -6.94 27.65
C LYS A 163 -8.41 -7.79 26.89
N SER A 164 -8.04 -7.39 25.68
CA SER A 164 -7.10 -8.14 24.84
C SER A 164 -5.68 -8.19 25.41
N TYR A 165 -4.94 -9.18 24.98
CA TYR A 165 -3.49 -9.16 25.15
C TYR A 165 -2.85 -8.09 24.28
N ARG A 166 -1.79 -7.48 24.75
CA ARG A 166 -1.02 -6.52 23.95
C ARG A 166 -0.10 -7.25 22.99
N LEU A 167 -0.14 -6.89 21.71
CA LEU A 167 0.76 -7.48 20.71
C LEU A 167 2.23 -7.21 21.04
N ASP A 168 2.51 -6.11 21.76
CA ASP A 168 3.87 -5.76 22.21
C ASP A 168 4.55 -6.87 23.02
N CYS A 169 3.80 -7.71 23.72
CA CYS A 169 4.36 -8.85 24.43
C CYS A 169 4.93 -9.95 23.50
N LEU A 170 4.59 -9.90 22.22
CA LEU A 170 5.10 -10.80 21.18
C LEU A 170 6.21 -10.16 20.32
N LYS A 171 6.54 -8.89 20.56
CA LYS A 171 7.58 -8.18 19.80
C LYS A 171 8.93 -8.88 19.97
N GLY A 172 9.49 -9.34 18.85
CA GLY A 172 10.78 -10.04 18.84
C GLY A 172 10.80 -11.42 19.49
N CYS A 173 9.64 -11.95 19.95
CA CYS A 173 9.59 -13.26 20.61
C CYS A 173 9.85 -14.45 19.66
N TYR A 174 9.75 -14.23 18.35
CA TYR A 174 10.00 -15.24 17.32
C TYR A 174 11.22 -14.89 16.47
N LYS A 175 12.20 -14.22 17.11
CA LYS A 175 13.42 -13.79 16.43
C LYS A 175 14.11 -14.97 15.75
N ASP A 176 14.41 -14.77 14.45
CA ASP A 176 15.10 -15.73 13.59
C ASP A 176 14.35 -17.09 13.41
N ILE A 177 13.08 -17.14 13.79
CA ILE A 177 12.20 -18.28 13.50
C ILE A 177 11.51 -18.03 12.15
N PRO A 178 11.53 -19.01 11.21
CA PRO A 178 10.82 -18.86 9.94
C PRO A 178 9.31 -18.64 10.15
N ALA A 179 8.73 -17.69 9.39
CA ALA A 179 7.30 -17.51 9.30
C ALA A 179 6.78 -17.95 7.94
N LEU A 180 5.61 -18.59 7.91
CA LEU A 180 4.87 -18.90 6.70
C LEU A 180 3.61 -18.06 6.65
N VAL A 181 3.49 -17.20 5.67
CA VAL A 181 2.28 -16.43 5.36
C VAL A 181 1.51 -17.18 4.28
N VAL A 182 0.35 -17.71 4.66
CA VAL A 182 -0.51 -18.49 3.76
C VAL A 182 -1.59 -17.59 3.19
N SER A 183 -1.51 -17.32 1.91
CA SER A 183 -2.46 -16.51 1.16
C SER A 183 -3.37 -17.37 0.29
N ALA A 184 -4.51 -16.80 -0.12
CA ALA A 184 -5.59 -17.57 -0.74
C ALA A 184 -5.52 -17.64 -2.28
N GLY A 185 -4.43 -17.21 -2.89
CA GLY A 185 -4.29 -17.20 -4.35
C GLY A 185 -4.29 -18.60 -4.97
N PRO A 186 -4.54 -18.70 -6.28
CA PRO A 186 -4.74 -19.98 -6.97
C PRO A 186 -3.56 -20.94 -6.85
N SER A 187 -2.33 -20.43 -6.76
CA SER A 187 -1.12 -21.24 -6.65
C SER A 187 -0.99 -21.96 -5.30
N LEU A 188 -1.81 -21.63 -4.29
CA LEU A 188 -1.79 -22.31 -3.00
C LEU A 188 -1.92 -23.83 -3.12
N GLN A 189 -2.70 -24.30 -4.08
CA GLN A 189 -2.90 -25.73 -4.33
C GLN A 189 -1.62 -26.50 -4.61
N LYS A 190 -0.57 -25.84 -5.12
CA LYS A 190 0.71 -26.47 -5.44
C LYS A 190 1.54 -26.81 -4.21
N ASN A 191 1.41 -26.00 -3.16
CA ASN A 191 2.32 -26.02 -2.00
C ASN A 191 1.61 -26.34 -0.68
N ILE A 192 0.29 -26.35 -0.63
CA ILE A 192 -0.47 -26.50 0.61
C ILE A 192 -0.14 -27.84 1.34
N GLU A 193 0.19 -28.90 0.62
CA GLU A 193 0.52 -30.20 1.23
C GLU A 193 1.84 -30.16 2.03
N TYR A 194 2.79 -29.30 1.66
CA TYR A 194 4.09 -29.19 2.35
C TYR A 194 3.99 -28.47 3.70
N ILE A 195 2.84 -27.82 3.99
CA ILE A 195 2.63 -27.11 5.26
C ILE A 195 2.72 -28.03 6.47
N LYS A 196 2.45 -29.34 6.29
CA LYS A 196 2.54 -30.35 7.35
C LYS A 196 3.93 -30.45 7.96
N GLU A 197 4.95 -30.31 7.12
CA GLU A 197 6.35 -30.47 7.49
C GLU A 197 7.00 -29.14 7.92
N PHE A 198 6.30 -28.03 7.72
CA PHE A 198 6.85 -26.73 8.06
C PHE A 198 7.10 -26.58 9.56
N LYS A 199 8.33 -26.19 9.91
CA LYS A 199 8.79 -25.97 11.29
C LYS A 199 9.04 -24.48 11.51
N GLY A 200 8.00 -23.74 11.75
CA GLY A 200 8.03 -22.29 11.98
C GLY A 200 6.66 -21.80 12.37
N VAL A 201 6.48 -20.50 12.36
CA VAL A 201 5.21 -19.86 12.74
C VAL A 201 4.32 -19.71 11.50
N ILE A 202 3.09 -20.20 11.58
CA ILE A 202 2.14 -20.16 10.46
C ILE A 202 1.09 -19.08 10.71
N PHE A 203 1.05 -18.10 9.82
CA PHE A 203 0.05 -17.05 9.79
C PHE A 203 -0.96 -17.30 8.66
N VAL A 204 -2.23 -17.25 9.00
CA VAL A 204 -3.33 -17.43 8.04
C VAL A 204 -4.32 -16.27 8.13
N GLY A 205 -4.92 -15.90 7.01
CA GLY A 205 -6.12 -15.08 6.98
C GLY A 205 -7.38 -15.92 7.13
N ASN A 206 -8.54 -15.28 7.25
CA ASN A 206 -9.85 -15.95 7.39
C ASN A 206 -10.11 -17.03 6.31
N ARG A 207 -9.74 -16.80 5.05
CA ARG A 207 -9.97 -17.74 3.93
C ARG A 207 -9.03 -18.96 3.96
N THR A 208 -7.87 -18.83 4.57
CA THR A 208 -6.85 -19.88 4.54
C THR A 208 -6.81 -20.75 5.80
N ILE A 209 -7.67 -20.47 6.79
CA ILE A 209 -7.83 -21.31 7.98
C ILE A 209 -8.22 -22.74 7.58
N ALA A 210 -9.31 -22.89 6.84
CA ALA A 210 -9.84 -24.20 6.46
C ALA A 210 -8.87 -25.00 5.59
N PRO A 211 -8.26 -24.47 4.52
CA PRO A 211 -7.24 -25.18 3.77
C PRO A 211 -6.10 -25.72 4.64
N VAL A 212 -5.57 -24.90 5.56
CA VAL A 212 -4.47 -25.33 6.45
C VAL A 212 -4.90 -26.41 7.43
N VAL A 213 -6.05 -26.23 8.08
CA VAL A 213 -6.60 -27.24 9.04
C VAL A 213 -6.93 -28.55 8.34
N ASN A 214 -7.45 -28.51 7.11
CA ASN A 214 -7.75 -29.70 6.32
C ASN A 214 -6.49 -30.50 5.96
N GLN A 215 -5.32 -29.86 5.91
CA GLN A 215 -4.03 -30.58 5.83
C GLN A 215 -3.59 -31.22 7.15
N GLY A 216 -4.37 -31.12 8.20
CA GLY A 216 -4.01 -31.65 9.53
C GLY A 216 -2.98 -30.78 10.26
N LYS A 217 -2.78 -29.54 9.83
CA LYS A 217 -1.86 -28.59 10.47
C LYS A 217 -2.67 -27.46 11.11
N LYS A 218 -2.36 -27.17 12.35
CA LYS A 218 -2.96 -26.03 13.05
C LYS A 218 -2.12 -24.78 12.81
N PRO A 219 -2.70 -23.66 12.37
CA PRO A 219 -1.96 -22.41 12.29
C PRO A 219 -1.66 -21.85 13.68
N ASP A 220 -0.56 -21.11 13.82
CA ASP A 220 -0.16 -20.49 15.08
C ASP A 220 -0.95 -19.19 15.34
N PHE A 221 -1.29 -18.46 14.28
CA PHE A 221 -2.08 -17.23 14.36
C PHE A 221 -3.05 -17.11 13.19
N VAL A 222 -4.27 -16.67 13.52
CA VAL A 222 -5.25 -16.23 12.55
C VAL A 222 -5.27 -14.70 12.56
N VAL A 223 -5.19 -14.08 11.39
CA VAL A 223 -5.22 -12.62 11.22
C VAL A 223 -6.51 -12.23 10.52
N VAL A 224 -7.20 -11.23 11.05
CA VAL A 224 -8.43 -10.68 10.46
C VAL A 224 -8.40 -9.16 10.45
N ALA A 225 -8.80 -8.58 9.33
CA ALA A 225 -8.84 -7.12 9.16
C ALA A 225 -10.16 -6.62 8.54
N ASP A 226 -10.94 -7.50 7.89
CA ASP A 226 -12.18 -7.10 7.20
C ASP A 226 -13.28 -6.74 8.21
N PRO A 227 -13.95 -5.60 8.04
CA PRO A 227 -15.02 -5.13 8.93
C PRO A 227 -16.35 -5.88 8.75
N LYS A 228 -16.52 -6.62 7.64
CA LYS A 228 -17.79 -7.25 7.27
C LYS A 228 -17.95 -8.62 7.91
N ASP A 229 -19.19 -8.93 8.35
CA ASP A 229 -19.50 -10.22 9.00
C ASP A 229 -19.43 -11.43 8.04
N VAL A 230 -19.49 -11.20 6.73
CA VAL A 230 -19.34 -12.26 5.72
C VAL A 230 -17.99 -13.00 5.83
N ILE A 231 -17.00 -12.44 6.49
CA ILE A 231 -15.73 -13.13 6.72
C ILE A 231 -15.85 -14.40 7.57
N LEU A 232 -16.90 -14.52 8.39
CA LEU A 232 -17.17 -15.73 9.16
C LEU A 232 -17.45 -16.93 8.23
N ASP A 233 -18.20 -16.71 7.17
CA ASP A 233 -18.52 -17.77 6.21
C ASP A 233 -17.25 -18.29 5.52
N THR A 234 -16.26 -17.41 5.33
CA THR A 234 -14.99 -17.79 4.72
C THR A 234 -14.06 -18.58 5.64
N THR A 235 -14.32 -18.61 6.94
CA THR A 235 -13.58 -19.47 7.89
C THR A 235 -14.01 -20.94 7.81
N GLN A 236 -15.12 -21.24 7.14
CA GLN A 236 -15.72 -22.56 6.98
C GLN A 236 -15.88 -23.30 8.34
N GLY A 237 -16.14 -22.55 9.42
CA GLY A 237 -16.28 -23.10 10.77
C GLY A 237 -15.00 -23.65 11.40
N LYS A 238 -13.84 -23.36 10.82
CA LYS A 238 -12.53 -23.86 11.30
C LYS A 238 -11.80 -22.87 12.22
N LEU A 239 -12.41 -21.75 12.59
CA LEU A 239 -11.84 -20.83 13.58
C LEU A 239 -11.99 -21.38 15.00
N GLU A 240 -11.05 -22.20 15.42
CA GLU A 240 -11.02 -22.81 16.74
C GLU A 240 -10.54 -21.82 17.82
N SER A 241 -11.10 -21.97 19.06
CA SER A 241 -10.81 -21.04 20.15
C SER A 241 -9.38 -21.12 20.69
N ASP A 242 -8.67 -22.20 20.43
CA ASP A 242 -7.29 -22.38 20.88
C ASP A 242 -6.24 -21.85 19.89
N ILE A 243 -6.68 -21.32 18.73
CA ILE A 243 -5.83 -20.59 17.79
C ILE A 243 -5.89 -19.09 18.16
N PRO A 244 -4.77 -18.44 18.51
CA PRO A 244 -4.75 -17.02 18.81
C PRO A 244 -5.22 -16.17 17.61
N LEU A 245 -6.09 -15.21 17.87
CA LEU A 245 -6.61 -14.26 16.89
C LEU A 245 -5.85 -12.94 16.99
N ILE A 246 -5.34 -12.46 15.86
CA ILE A 246 -4.84 -11.09 15.71
C ILE A 246 -5.86 -10.34 14.85
N ALA A 247 -6.51 -9.35 15.42
CA ALA A 247 -7.60 -8.62 14.77
C ALA A 247 -7.26 -7.14 14.62
N ASN A 248 -7.59 -6.56 13.46
CA ASN A 248 -7.65 -5.11 13.36
C ASN A 248 -8.78 -4.59 14.27
N ASP A 249 -8.57 -3.44 14.88
CA ASP A 249 -9.52 -2.85 15.84
C ASP A 249 -10.93 -2.64 15.27
N ASN A 250 -11.03 -2.42 13.96
CA ASN A 250 -12.27 -2.25 13.21
C ASN A 250 -12.80 -3.53 12.53
N ALA A 251 -12.17 -4.68 12.76
CA ALA A 251 -12.61 -5.96 12.18
C ALA A 251 -14.02 -6.35 12.65
N SER A 252 -14.65 -7.31 11.95
CA SER A 252 -16.00 -7.78 12.24
C SER A 252 -16.21 -8.06 13.73
N ASN A 253 -17.13 -7.32 14.35
CA ASN A 253 -17.51 -7.50 15.76
C ASN A 253 -18.10 -8.89 16.01
N ARG A 254 -18.82 -9.45 15.05
CA ARG A 254 -19.40 -10.79 15.15
C ARG A 254 -18.30 -11.84 15.26
N LEU A 255 -17.30 -11.81 14.36
CA LEU A 255 -16.17 -12.73 14.42
C LEU A 255 -15.41 -12.63 15.74
N ILE A 256 -15.13 -11.38 16.19
CA ILE A 256 -14.42 -11.13 17.45
C ILE A 256 -15.19 -11.71 18.64
N LYS A 257 -16.51 -11.58 18.69
CA LYS A 257 -17.35 -12.13 19.75
C LYS A 257 -17.49 -13.65 19.70
N GLU A 258 -17.57 -14.23 18.52
CA GLU A 258 -17.67 -15.69 18.36
C GLU A 258 -16.36 -16.37 18.74
N HIS A 259 -15.19 -15.77 18.48
CA HIS A 259 -13.90 -16.31 18.89
C HIS A 259 -13.70 -16.17 20.42
N LYS A 260 -13.54 -17.29 21.12
CA LYS A 260 -13.42 -17.33 22.59
C LYS A 260 -11.97 -17.44 23.10
N GLY A 261 -11.02 -17.58 22.17
CA GLY A 261 -9.60 -17.72 22.50
C GLY A 261 -8.87 -16.41 22.78
N LYS A 262 -7.55 -16.49 22.81
CA LYS A 262 -6.69 -15.32 22.98
C LYS A 262 -6.87 -14.36 21.80
N LYS A 263 -6.99 -13.09 22.13
CA LYS A 263 -7.12 -12.01 21.14
C LYS A 263 -6.01 -11.00 21.32
N TYR A 264 -5.43 -10.57 20.21
CA TYR A 264 -4.51 -9.45 20.12
C TYR A 264 -5.12 -8.46 19.14
N PHE A 265 -5.16 -7.19 19.53
CA PHE A 265 -5.61 -6.16 18.59
C PHE A 265 -4.43 -5.39 18.03
N VAL A 266 -4.54 -5.07 16.76
CA VAL A 266 -3.64 -4.19 16.02
C VAL A 266 -4.42 -3.01 15.46
N GLN A 267 -3.71 -1.95 15.13
CA GLN A 267 -4.24 -0.74 14.54
C GLN A 267 -3.51 -0.47 13.23
N THR A 268 -4.27 -0.42 12.14
CA THR A 268 -3.73 -0.10 10.81
C THR A 268 -3.97 1.37 10.43
N GLY A 269 -4.73 2.07 11.25
CA GLY A 269 -5.03 3.50 11.19
C GLY A 269 -5.13 4.09 12.60
N SER A 270 -5.84 5.19 12.78
CA SER A 270 -5.97 5.89 14.07
C SER A 270 -7.31 5.67 14.80
N CYS A 271 -8.13 4.73 14.31
CA CYS A 271 -9.53 4.62 14.71
C CYS A 271 -9.79 4.46 16.23
N SER A 272 -9.20 3.47 16.90
CA SER A 272 -9.51 3.25 18.33
C SER A 272 -8.90 4.30 19.25
N GLN A 273 -7.74 4.82 18.91
CA GLN A 273 -7.13 5.91 19.68
C GLN A 273 -7.95 7.18 19.57
N GLU A 274 -8.41 7.54 18.38
CA GLU A 274 -9.19 8.76 18.14
C GLU A 274 -10.62 8.64 18.68
N LEU A 275 -11.29 7.51 18.46
CA LEU A 275 -12.69 7.33 18.82
C LEU A 275 -12.89 6.97 20.30
N LEU A 276 -11.99 6.21 20.90
CA LEU A 276 -12.16 5.64 22.22
C LEU A 276 -11.12 6.12 23.25
N GLY A 277 -10.09 6.84 22.83
CA GLY A 277 -8.96 7.21 23.67
C GLY A 277 -8.12 6.02 24.16
N ILE A 278 -8.22 4.86 23.52
CA ILE A 278 -7.48 3.66 23.91
C ILE A 278 -6.06 3.75 23.33
N ASN A 279 -5.07 3.81 24.23
CA ASN A 279 -3.66 3.88 23.88
C ASN A 279 -2.97 2.52 24.02
N GLY A 280 -1.80 2.38 23.37
CA GLY A 280 -0.92 1.21 23.50
C GLY A 280 -1.39 0.00 22.70
N ILE A 281 -2.20 0.20 21.65
CA ILE A 281 -2.45 -0.83 20.62
C ILE A 281 -1.33 -0.72 19.59
N ALA A 282 -0.69 -1.85 19.27
CA ALA A 282 0.40 -1.88 18.30
C ALA A 282 -0.07 -1.39 16.93
N ARG A 283 0.64 -0.44 16.36
CA ARG A 283 0.40 0.04 14.99
C ARG A 283 1.14 -0.86 14.01
N ILE A 284 0.40 -1.42 13.08
CA ILE A 284 0.90 -2.34 12.05
C ILE A 284 0.58 -1.76 10.68
N SER A 285 1.56 -1.78 9.78
CA SER A 285 1.37 -1.35 8.40
C SER A 285 0.48 -2.33 7.65
N MET A 286 -0.42 -1.83 6.79
CA MET A 286 -1.32 -2.65 5.98
C MET A 286 -1.38 -2.11 4.56
N GLY A 287 -1.35 -3.01 3.58
CA GLY A 287 -1.44 -2.70 2.15
C GLY A 287 -2.76 -3.13 1.52
N GLY A 288 -3.86 -3.05 2.26
CA GLY A 288 -5.21 -3.32 1.73
C GLY A 288 -5.63 -4.80 1.74
N SER A 289 -4.75 -5.74 2.09
CA SER A 289 -5.09 -7.16 2.19
C SER A 289 -4.68 -7.73 3.55
N VAL A 290 -5.38 -8.78 4.03
CA VAL A 290 -5.06 -9.47 5.29
C VAL A 290 -3.64 -10.07 5.24
N ALA A 291 -3.20 -10.53 4.09
CA ALA A 291 -1.85 -11.07 3.91
C ALA A 291 -0.76 -10.04 4.27
N THR A 292 -0.97 -8.76 3.93
CA THR A 292 -0.04 -7.69 4.27
C THR A 292 0.04 -7.44 5.78
N VAL A 293 -1.07 -7.62 6.51
CA VAL A 293 -1.07 -7.59 7.97
C VAL A 293 -0.31 -8.79 8.54
N CYS A 294 -0.48 -9.99 7.98
CA CYS A 294 0.28 -11.18 8.38
C CYS A 294 1.80 -10.93 8.27
N VAL A 295 2.24 -10.35 7.15
CA VAL A 295 3.65 -10.00 6.91
C VAL A 295 4.17 -9.03 7.95
N SER A 296 3.44 -7.93 8.17
CA SER A 296 3.85 -6.90 9.15
C SER A 296 3.89 -7.44 10.57
N VAL A 297 2.95 -8.32 10.93
CA VAL A 297 2.94 -8.96 12.25
C VAL A 297 4.09 -9.94 12.40
N ALA A 298 4.37 -10.76 11.38
CA ALA A 298 5.50 -11.68 11.39
C ALA A 298 6.83 -10.95 11.56
N GLU A 299 7.02 -9.83 10.84
CA GLU A 299 8.19 -8.97 10.98
C GLU A 299 8.28 -8.36 12.39
N TYR A 300 7.17 -7.78 12.88
CA TYR A 300 7.09 -7.22 14.23
C TYR A 300 7.46 -8.23 15.33
N MET A 301 7.10 -9.50 15.15
CA MET A 301 7.48 -10.60 16.04
C MET A 301 8.93 -11.06 15.88
N GLY A 302 9.66 -10.55 14.87
CA GLY A 302 11.06 -10.85 14.60
C GLY A 302 11.29 -12.09 13.76
N CYS A 303 10.26 -12.61 13.09
CA CYS A 303 10.38 -13.78 12.24
C CYS A 303 11.36 -13.53 11.06
N ASN A 304 12.21 -14.50 10.80
CA ASN A 304 13.16 -14.47 9.69
C ASN A 304 13.59 -15.90 9.30
N PRO A 305 13.46 -16.35 8.04
CA PRO A 305 12.82 -15.66 6.92
C PRO A 305 11.28 -15.59 7.03
N ILE A 306 10.67 -14.67 6.26
CA ILE A 306 9.23 -14.63 6.01
C ILE A 306 8.95 -15.23 4.63
N ILE A 307 8.16 -16.28 4.58
CA ILE A 307 7.93 -17.10 3.39
C ILE A 307 6.47 -16.94 2.95
N PHE A 308 6.24 -16.69 1.68
CA PHE A 308 4.91 -16.58 1.08
C PHE A 308 4.54 -17.84 0.31
N ILE A 309 3.32 -18.36 0.50
CA ILE A 309 2.67 -19.32 -0.39
C ILE A 309 1.27 -18.83 -0.75
N GLY A 310 0.84 -19.11 -1.99
CA GLY A 310 -0.46 -18.63 -2.48
C GLY A 310 -0.59 -17.11 -2.58
N GLN A 311 0.52 -16.36 -2.63
CA GLN A 311 0.53 -14.90 -2.75
C GLN A 311 0.64 -14.48 -4.22
N ASP A 312 -0.30 -14.91 -5.03
CA ASP A 312 -0.29 -14.74 -6.48
C ASP A 312 -0.30 -13.28 -6.93
N CYS A 313 -1.05 -12.41 -6.28
CA CYS A 313 -1.29 -11.02 -6.69
C CYS A 313 -1.71 -10.90 -8.17
N ALA A 314 -2.33 -11.94 -8.73
CA ALA A 314 -2.70 -12.07 -10.12
C ALA A 314 -3.80 -13.11 -10.32
N TYR A 315 -4.37 -13.16 -11.52
CA TYR A 315 -5.37 -14.15 -11.92
C TYR A 315 -4.71 -15.39 -12.51
N THR A 316 -4.02 -16.16 -11.68
CA THR A 316 -3.35 -17.40 -12.11
C THR A 316 -4.37 -18.44 -12.58
N GLY A 317 -4.25 -18.91 -13.81
CA GLY A 317 -5.24 -19.82 -14.39
C GLY A 317 -6.64 -19.21 -14.50
N MET A 318 -6.76 -17.89 -14.63
CA MET A 318 -8.02 -17.12 -14.68
C MET A 318 -8.86 -17.19 -13.41
N LYS A 319 -8.28 -17.59 -12.29
CA LYS A 319 -8.90 -17.62 -10.96
C LYS A 319 -8.34 -16.51 -10.08
N ILE A 320 -9.14 -16.04 -9.12
CA ILE A 320 -8.71 -15.07 -8.10
C ILE A 320 -8.28 -15.77 -6.81
N TYR A 321 -8.91 -16.92 -6.50
CA TYR A 321 -8.62 -17.70 -5.31
C TYR A 321 -8.37 -19.18 -5.66
N SER A 322 -7.66 -19.87 -4.79
CA SER A 322 -7.57 -21.33 -4.77
C SER A 322 -8.96 -21.94 -4.55
N ASP A 323 -9.24 -23.07 -5.13
CA ASP A 323 -10.55 -23.75 -5.02
C ASP A 323 -10.89 -24.09 -3.57
N ASP A 324 -9.89 -24.40 -2.74
CA ASP A 324 -10.07 -24.65 -1.29
C ASP A 324 -10.41 -23.38 -0.48
N CYS A 325 -10.14 -22.19 -1.04
CA CYS A 325 -10.35 -20.88 -0.40
C CYS A 325 -11.60 -20.14 -0.89
N SER A 326 -12.29 -20.68 -1.89
CA SER A 326 -13.38 -20.01 -2.61
C SER A 326 -14.53 -20.98 -2.87
N ASN A 327 -15.69 -20.45 -3.20
CA ASN A 327 -16.74 -21.21 -3.86
C ASN A 327 -16.66 -20.98 -5.39
N GLU A 328 -17.22 -21.90 -6.17
CA GLU A 328 -17.25 -21.83 -7.63
C GLU A 328 -17.81 -20.49 -8.15
N LEU A 329 -18.84 -19.96 -7.51
CA LEU A 329 -19.49 -18.70 -7.88
C LEU A 329 -18.55 -17.48 -7.85
N ILE A 330 -17.57 -17.46 -6.93
CA ILE A 330 -16.61 -16.36 -6.83
C ILE A 330 -15.57 -16.47 -7.94
N ASN A 331 -15.08 -17.68 -8.20
CA ASN A 331 -14.12 -17.91 -9.28
C ASN A 331 -14.75 -17.73 -10.66
N ASP A 332 -16.01 -18.15 -10.86
CA ASP A 332 -16.74 -17.94 -12.11
C ASP A 332 -16.98 -16.45 -12.39
N LYS A 333 -17.34 -15.66 -11.36
CA LYS A 333 -17.43 -14.21 -11.48
C LYS A 333 -16.08 -13.61 -11.87
N ALA A 334 -15.01 -14.01 -11.21
CA ALA A 334 -13.66 -13.51 -11.53
C ALA A 334 -13.26 -13.85 -12.97
N SER A 335 -13.58 -15.05 -13.46
CA SER A 335 -13.32 -15.47 -14.85
C SER A 335 -14.11 -14.65 -15.85
N ASN A 336 -15.37 -14.33 -15.56
CA ASN A 336 -16.21 -13.46 -16.40
C ASN A 336 -15.78 -12.00 -16.34
N ASP A 337 -15.29 -11.53 -15.18
CA ASP A 337 -14.76 -10.17 -14.98
C ASP A 337 -13.39 -9.97 -15.61
N VAL A 338 -12.69 -11.04 -16.04
CA VAL A 338 -11.38 -10.95 -16.70
C VAL A 338 -11.44 -10.13 -18.00
N VAL A 339 -12.60 -10.01 -18.61
CA VAL A 339 -12.81 -9.21 -19.84
C VAL A 339 -13.07 -7.71 -19.54
N GLN A 340 -13.22 -7.31 -18.26
CA GLN A 340 -13.58 -5.94 -17.91
C GLN A 340 -12.41 -4.97 -17.86
N GLU A 341 -12.71 -3.67 -18.06
CA GLU A 341 -11.76 -2.55 -18.04
C GLU A 341 -10.96 -2.46 -16.71
N GLY A 342 -9.68 -2.12 -16.81
CA GLY A 342 -8.82 -1.82 -15.67
C GLY A 342 -7.87 -2.94 -15.23
N LYS A 343 -7.84 -4.08 -15.96
CA LYS A 343 -6.85 -5.14 -15.75
C LYS A 343 -5.60 -4.90 -16.59
N GLN A 344 -4.45 -5.34 -16.06
CA GLN A 344 -3.14 -5.13 -16.65
C GLN A 344 -2.33 -6.42 -16.69
N TRP A 345 -1.50 -6.57 -17.71
CA TRP A 345 -0.52 -7.64 -17.81
C TRP A 345 0.77 -7.22 -17.11
N ILE A 346 1.15 -7.95 -16.06
CA ILE A 346 2.37 -7.73 -15.29
C ILE A 346 3.33 -8.92 -15.41
N ASP A 347 4.55 -8.77 -14.93
CA ASP A 347 5.55 -9.83 -14.99
C ASP A 347 5.11 -11.03 -14.14
N GLU A 348 5.25 -12.24 -14.73
CA GLU A 348 4.90 -13.50 -14.10
C GLU A 348 6.10 -14.10 -13.37
N TYR A 349 5.83 -14.92 -12.34
CA TYR A 349 6.80 -15.61 -11.51
C TYR A 349 7.84 -16.41 -12.32
N TYR A 350 7.41 -17.20 -13.31
CA TYR A 350 8.28 -18.02 -14.16
C TYR A 350 8.75 -17.31 -15.44
N GLY A 351 8.46 -16.04 -15.57
CA GLY A 351 8.70 -15.26 -16.79
C GLY A 351 7.46 -15.21 -17.69
N GLY A 352 7.41 -14.22 -18.56
CA GLY A 352 6.21 -13.91 -19.33
C GLY A 352 5.31 -12.90 -18.65
N LYS A 353 4.00 -12.99 -18.86
CA LYS A 353 3.01 -12.04 -18.36
C LYS A 353 1.81 -12.76 -17.76
N VAL A 354 1.30 -12.25 -16.65
CA VAL A 354 0.07 -12.68 -15.98
C VAL A 354 -0.89 -11.51 -15.85
N LEU A 355 -2.19 -11.77 -15.95
CA LEU A 355 -3.21 -10.74 -15.79
C LEU A 355 -3.42 -10.41 -14.31
N SER A 356 -3.49 -9.11 -13.99
CA SER A 356 -3.76 -8.63 -12.63
C SER A 356 -4.72 -7.45 -12.64
N SER A 357 -5.27 -7.09 -11.50
CA SER A 357 -6.12 -5.92 -11.29
C SER A 357 -5.39 -4.84 -10.50
N LYS A 358 -5.90 -3.62 -10.51
CA LYS A 358 -5.27 -2.47 -9.82
C LYS A 358 -5.08 -2.73 -8.33
N ASP A 359 -6.06 -3.34 -7.66
CA ASP A 359 -6.00 -3.71 -6.25
C ASP A 359 -4.93 -4.77 -5.98
N LEU A 360 -4.85 -5.85 -6.77
CA LEU A 360 -3.83 -6.88 -6.64
C LEU A 360 -2.42 -6.33 -6.91
N ILE A 361 -2.28 -5.43 -7.89
CA ILE A 361 -1.02 -4.73 -8.17
C ILE A 361 -0.63 -3.81 -7.00
N SER A 362 -1.59 -3.13 -6.38
CA SER A 362 -1.34 -2.30 -5.20
C SER A 362 -0.84 -3.16 -4.03
N PHE A 363 -1.43 -4.34 -3.79
CA PHE A 363 -0.96 -5.28 -2.76
C PHE A 363 0.47 -5.77 -3.05
N LEU A 364 0.76 -6.13 -4.30
CA LEU A 364 2.11 -6.53 -4.72
C LEU A 364 3.12 -5.41 -4.47
N ARG A 365 2.81 -4.21 -4.91
CA ARG A 365 3.66 -3.02 -4.74
C ARG A 365 3.90 -2.72 -3.26
N TRP A 366 2.87 -2.85 -2.43
CA TRP A 366 3.02 -2.68 -1.00
C TRP A 366 4.02 -3.70 -0.42
N ILE A 367 3.89 -4.99 -0.79
CA ILE A 367 4.82 -6.05 -0.34
C ILE A 367 6.24 -5.75 -0.80
N GLU A 368 6.44 -5.40 -2.07
CA GLU A 368 7.75 -5.03 -2.61
C GLU A 368 8.35 -3.81 -1.87
N ASN A 369 7.51 -2.84 -1.51
CA ASN A 369 7.91 -1.69 -0.70
C ASN A 369 8.26 -2.09 0.73
N PHE A 370 7.50 -2.98 1.33
CA PHE A 370 7.77 -3.50 2.67
C PHE A 370 9.10 -4.26 2.73
N ILE A 371 9.40 -5.09 1.72
CA ILE A 371 10.66 -5.83 1.62
C ILE A 371 11.86 -4.89 1.64
N VAL A 372 11.81 -3.79 0.89
CA VAL A 372 12.93 -2.83 0.85
C VAL A 372 13.04 -2.01 2.14
N ASP A 373 11.92 -1.71 2.81
CA ASP A 373 11.95 -1.02 4.11
C ASP A 373 12.53 -1.91 5.23
N HIS A 374 12.62 -3.26 5.01
CA HIS A 374 13.12 -4.23 6.00
C HIS A 374 14.32 -5.04 5.47
N PRO A 375 15.46 -4.40 5.17
CA PRO A 375 16.62 -5.04 4.51
C PRO A 375 17.29 -6.13 5.36
N ASN A 376 17.02 -6.17 6.67
CA ASN A 376 17.56 -7.19 7.59
C ASN A 376 16.69 -8.46 7.65
N THR A 377 15.52 -8.47 7.03
CA THR A 377 14.61 -9.62 6.98
C THR A 377 14.67 -10.25 5.59
N THR A 378 14.86 -11.55 5.54
CA THR A 378 14.83 -12.32 4.29
C THR A 378 13.38 -12.64 3.92
N PHE A 379 12.95 -12.24 2.74
CA PHE A 379 11.64 -12.58 2.20
C PHE A 379 11.79 -13.62 1.09
N VAL A 380 11.00 -14.68 1.16
CA VAL A 380 11.02 -15.77 0.19
C VAL A 380 9.64 -15.90 -0.45
N ASN A 381 9.55 -15.73 -1.75
CA ASN A 381 8.33 -16.01 -2.50
C ASN A 381 8.37 -17.46 -2.99
N ALA A 382 7.68 -18.34 -2.27
CA ALA A 382 7.48 -19.75 -2.62
C ALA A 382 6.06 -20.01 -3.15
N THR A 383 5.44 -18.99 -3.79
CA THR A 383 4.09 -19.11 -4.36
C THR A 383 4.07 -20.04 -5.58
N GLU A 384 5.17 -20.10 -6.34
CA GLU A 384 5.29 -20.90 -7.57
C GLU A 384 4.21 -20.57 -8.62
N GLY A 385 3.90 -19.28 -8.74
CA GLY A 385 2.94 -18.75 -9.71
C GLY A 385 2.54 -17.32 -9.40
N GLY A 386 1.65 -16.77 -10.22
CA GLY A 386 1.20 -15.39 -10.09
C GLY A 386 2.25 -14.37 -10.51
N ALA A 387 2.20 -13.20 -9.93
CA ALA A 387 3.08 -12.09 -10.22
C ALA A 387 4.52 -12.32 -9.71
N LEU A 388 5.50 -11.82 -10.45
CA LEU A 388 6.88 -11.73 -9.97
C LEU A 388 6.97 -10.71 -8.84
N MET A 389 7.41 -11.14 -7.67
CA MET A 389 7.59 -10.28 -6.49
C MET A 389 9.04 -9.79 -6.43
N LYS A 390 9.27 -8.51 -6.71
CA LYS A 390 10.60 -7.90 -6.70
C LYS A 390 11.13 -7.76 -5.28
N GLY A 391 12.42 -8.04 -5.12
CA GLY A 391 13.11 -7.97 -3.82
C GLY A 391 12.98 -9.22 -2.95
N ALA A 392 12.03 -10.10 -3.22
CA ALA A 392 11.96 -11.43 -2.60
C ALA A 392 12.88 -12.43 -3.33
N VAL A 393 13.35 -13.43 -2.60
CA VAL A 393 13.98 -14.63 -3.18
C VAL A 393 12.85 -15.49 -3.75
N ASN A 394 12.72 -15.55 -5.08
CA ASN A 394 11.72 -16.41 -5.74
C ASN A 394 12.26 -17.85 -5.83
N LYS A 395 11.57 -18.80 -5.25
CA LYS A 395 11.96 -20.22 -5.15
C LYS A 395 10.80 -21.14 -5.49
#